data_3232b96040acd9573f0c6f825fd8b43d
#
_entry.id   3232b96040acd9573f0c6f825fd8b43d
#
_cell.length_a   1.000
_cell.length_b   1.000
_cell.length_c   1.000
_cell.angle_alpha   90.00
_cell.angle_beta   90.00
_cell.angle_gamma   90.00
#
_symmetry.space_group_name_H-M   'P 1'
#
loop_
_entity.id
_entity.type
_entity.pdbx_description
1 polymer ?
#
loop_
_entity_poly.entity_id
_entity_poly.type
_entity_poly.pdbx_seq_one_letter_code
_entity_poly.pdbx_strand_id
1 'polypeptide(L)'
;SRMCSARMRRVRRFSISLLWLPERKLTAKDRTWIEGALNKQGCVSIECALDKYQDFAMEFYSDGNGNIRYEGLSVFGAEKKGAYSGNVLGEQTYLESFFVENFGDKFQQLKETVGEAIRQIYGNIYTGYLGVDMLVYRNKANGEFAIHPCIEVNMRYTMGMVALRISQKYLAPNARGDMRITYTSKPGEAYEQHCFMKKAYPLEMKDGKIKEGYISLCPVTKETKYRAYILVF
;
A
#
# COMPACT_ATOMS: atom_id res chain seq x y z
N SER A 1 -21.32 12.22 13.73
CA SER A 1 -20.05 11.57 14.01
C SER A 1 -20.28 10.33 14.87
N ARG A 2 -20.10 9.14 14.32
CA ARG A 2 -20.04 7.90 15.12
C ARG A 2 -18.66 7.31 14.93
N MET A 3 -17.86 7.41 15.99
CA MET A 3 -16.57 6.73 16.10
C MET A 3 -16.79 5.21 16.13
N CYS A 4 -16.15 4.48 15.23
CA CYS A 4 -16.10 3.03 15.28
C CYS A 4 -15.15 2.61 16.41
N SER A 5 -15.66 1.97 17.45
CA SER A 5 -14.84 1.36 18.50
C SER A 5 -14.25 0.06 17.99
N ALA A 6 -12.95 0.04 17.73
CA ALA A 6 -12.22 -1.18 17.40
C ALA A 6 -12.00 -2.02 18.66
N ARG A 7 -12.75 -3.11 18.83
CA ARG A 7 -12.43 -4.16 19.79
C ARG A 7 -11.38 -5.09 19.15
N MET A 8 -10.16 -5.11 19.68
CA MET A 8 -9.17 -6.13 19.33
C MET A 8 -9.74 -7.53 19.64
N ARG A 9 -10.16 -8.27 18.62
CA ARG A 9 -10.27 -9.73 18.69
C ARG A 9 -9.17 -10.29 17.79
N ARG A 10 -8.47 -11.33 18.27
CA ARG A 10 -7.49 -12.12 17.52
C ARG A 10 -7.93 -12.26 16.07
N VAL A 11 -7.19 -11.63 15.16
CA VAL A 11 -7.47 -11.65 13.73
C VAL A 11 -7.24 -13.08 13.23
N ARG A 12 -8.31 -13.86 13.08
CA ARG A 12 -8.30 -15.00 12.17
C ARG A 12 -8.18 -14.40 10.77
N ARG A 13 -7.37 -15.02 9.91
CA ARG A 13 -7.23 -14.62 8.49
C ARG A 13 -8.62 -14.43 7.89
N PHE A 14 -9.02 -13.18 7.70
CA PHE A 14 -10.21 -12.85 6.93
C PHE A 14 -9.83 -12.94 5.46
N SER A 15 -10.53 -13.79 4.72
CA SER A 15 -10.50 -13.73 3.27
C SER A 15 -11.35 -12.54 2.86
N ILE A 16 -10.73 -11.41 2.52
CA ILE A 16 -11.44 -10.26 1.95
C ILE A 16 -11.74 -10.64 0.51
N SER A 17 -12.98 -10.99 0.25
CA SER A 17 -13.50 -11.10 -1.12
C SER A 17 -14.34 -9.86 -1.38
N LEU A 18 -13.90 -9.01 -2.30
CA LEU A 18 -14.67 -7.86 -2.75
C LEU A 18 -15.81 -8.35 -3.66
N LEU A 19 -17.04 -8.17 -3.21
CA LEU A 19 -18.21 -8.35 -4.03
C LEU A 19 -18.68 -6.97 -4.53
N TRP A 20 -18.63 -6.75 -5.83
CA TRP A 20 -19.23 -5.58 -6.45
C TRP A 20 -20.76 -5.73 -6.41
N LEU A 21 -21.43 -4.90 -5.62
CA LEU A 21 -22.88 -4.78 -5.64
C LEU A 21 -23.23 -3.60 -6.56
N PRO A 22 -23.68 -3.86 -7.80
CA PRO A 22 -24.24 -2.81 -8.64
C PRO A 22 -25.52 -2.30 -7.95
N GLU A 23 -25.97 -1.09 -8.28
CA GLU A 23 -27.21 -0.45 -7.79
C GLU A 23 -28.49 -1.30 -8.05
N ARG A 24 -28.34 -2.53 -8.51
CA ARG A 24 -29.38 -3.48 -8.87
C ARG A 24 -29.50 -4.58 -7.80
N LYS A 25 -30.66 -5.24 -7.82
CA LYS A 25 -30.99 -6.36 -6.91
C LYS A 25 -29.87 -7.40 -6.87
N LEU A 26 -29.52 -7.82 -5.65
CA LEU A 26 -28.58 -8.92 -5.39
C LEU A 26 -28.97 -10.17 -6.19
N THR A 27 -27.99 -10.74 -6.90
CA THR A 27 -28.16 -12.04 -7.55
C THR A 27 -28.21 -13.17 -6.51
N ALA A 28 -28.70 -14.34 -6.88
CA ALA A 28 -28.68 -15.53 -6.02
C ALA A 28 -27.24 -15.86 -5.54
N LYS A 29 -26.25 -15.71 -6.45
CA LYS A 29 -24.82 -15.93 -6.14
C LYS A 29 -24.31 -14.94 -5.08
N ASP A 30 -24.69 -13.67 -5.18
CA ASP A 30 -24.31 -12.64 -4.21
C ASP A 30 -24.90 -12.96 -2.83
N ARG A 31 -26.17 -13.37 -2.76
CA ARG A 31 -26.83 -13.79 -1.54
C ARG A 31 -26.11 -14.96 -0.89
N THR A 32 -25.86 -16.03 -1.64
CA THR A 32 -25.14 -17.20 -1.13
C THR A 32 -23.76 -16.84 -0.58
N TRP A 33 -23.05 -15.91 -1.26
CA TRP A 33 -21.76 -15.45 -0.79
C TRP A 33 -21.87 -14.66 0.52
N ILE A 34 -22.82 -13.70 0.60
CA ILE A 34 -23.08 -12.91 1.80
C ILE A 34 -23.48 -13.80 2.98
N GLU A 35 -24.40 -14.73 2.77
CA GLU A 35 -24.83 -15.71 3.77
C GLU A 35 -23.67 -16.58 4.27
N GLY A 36 -22.83 -17.05 3.35
CA GLY A 36 -21.62 -17.80 3.70
C GLY A 36 -20.63 -16.98 4.53
N ALA A 37 -20.45 -15.69 4.22
CA ALA A 37 -19.62 -14.79 4.98
C ALA A 37 -20.22 -14.50 6.38
N LEU A 38 -21.52 -14.22 6.46
CA LEU A 38 -22.22 -14.02 7.74
C LEU A 38 -22.15 -15.24 8.64
N ASN A 39 -22.38 -16.44 8.09
CA ASN A 39 -22.29 -17.70 8.85
C ASN A 39 -20.86 -17.98 9.34
N LYS A 40 -19.83 -17.58 8.58
CA LYS A 40 -18.43 -17.86 8.90
C LYS A 40 -17.78 -16.85 9.84
N GLN A 41 -18.11 -15.58 9.72
CA GLN A 41 -17.46 -14.48 10.43
C GLN A 41 -18.41 -13.55 11.20
N GLY A 42 -19.72 -13.74 11.07
CA GLY A 42 -20.74 -13.03 11.84
C GLY A 42 -21.09 -11.63 11.33
N CYS A 43 -20.32 -11.07 10.38
CA CYS A 43 -20.58 -9.74 9.83
C CYS A 43 -20.03 -9.61 8.40
N VAL A 44 -20.57 -8.63 7.67
CA VAL A 44 -20.05 -8.14 6.39
C VAL A 44 -20.02 -6.61 6.44
N SER A 45 -19.05 -5.98 5.79
CA SER A 45 -19.00 -4.54 5.57
C SER A 45 -19.58 -4.22 4.20
N ILE A 46 -20.37 -3.15 4.12
CA ILE A 46 -20.92 -2.61 2.88
C ILE A 46 -20.48 -1.16 2.81
N GLU A 47 -19.78 -0.81 1.74
CA GLU A 47 -19.22 0.52 1.52
C GLU A 47 -19.58 1.03 0.13
N CYS A 48 -19.63 2.36 -0.02
CA CYS A 48 -19.80 2.98 -1.33
C CYS A 48 -18.58 2.66 -2.21
N ALA A 49 -18.83 2.24 -3.46
CA ALA A 49 -17.77 2.08 -4.43
C ALA A 49 -17.25 3.44 -4.88
N LEU A 50 -16.01 3.71 -4.58
CA LEU A 50 -15.29 4.91 -4.99
C LEU A 50 -14.63 4.69 -6.37
N ASP A 51 -14.58 5.75 -7.17
CA ASP A 51 -13.85 5.76 -8.44
C ASP A 51 -12.34 5.95 -8.13
N LYS A 52 -11.72 4.83 -7.81
CA LYS A 52 -10.33 4.79 -7.35
C LYS A 52 -9.37 5.34 -8.40
N TYR A 53 -8.53 6.27 -7.98
CA TYR A 53 -7.42 6.80 -8.76
C TYR A 53 -6.08 6.23 -8.31
N GLN A 54 -5.73 6.34 -7.00
CA GLN A 54 -4.43 5.93 -6.48
C GLN A 54 -4.53 5.42 -5.04
N ASP A 55 -3.90 4.27 -4.77
CA ASP A 55 -3.67 3.79 -3.40
C ASP A 55 -2.38 4.41 -2.85
N PHE A 56 -2.39 4.81 -1.58
CA PHE A 56 -1.22 5.30 -0.87
C PHE A 56 -1.34 5.02 0.62
N ALA A 57 -0.24 5.10 1.35
CA ALA A 57 -0.25 5.02 2.80
C ALA A 57 0.63 6.11 3.42
N MET A 58 0.24 6.54 4.61
CA MET A 58 1.09 7.31 5.51
C MET A 58 1.73 6.36 6.51
N GLU A 59 3.05 6.36 6.54
CA GLU A 59 3.84 5.47 7.39
C GLU A 59 4.28 6.20 8.66
N PHE A 60 4.15 5.53 9.80
CA PHE A 60 4.45 6.09 11.11
C PHE A 60 5.29 5.13 11.96
N TYR A 61 5.93 5.68 12.99
CA TYR A 61 6.55 4.94 14.08
C TYR A 61 6.01 5.41 15.42
N SER A 62 5.59 4.47 16.26
CA SER A 62 5.21 4.70 17.66
C SER A 62 6.28 4.18 18.59
N ASP A 63 6.67 4.98 19.59
CA ASP A 63 7.62 4.57 20.64
C ASP A 63 6.95 3.87 21.82
N GLY A 64 5.61 3.83 21.86
CA GLY A 64 4.82 3.26 22.94
C GLY A 64 4.69 4.16 24.18
N ASN A 65 5.26 5.37 24.14
CA ASN A 65 5.27 6.35 25.22
C ASN A 65 4.51 7.64 24.85
N GLY A 66 3.57 7.54 23.93
CA GLY A 66 2.75 8.66 23.48
C GLY A 66 3.33 9.44 22.30
N ASN A 67 4.53 9.10 21.79
CA ASN A 67 5.10 9.79 20.65
C ASN A 67 4.87 9.01 19.36
N ILE A 68 4.34 9.71 18.36
CA ILE A 68 4.17 9.23 16.99
C ILE A 68 5.01 10.09 16.06
N ARG A 69 5.84 9.44 15.23
CA ARG A 69 6.63 10.09 14.21
C ARG A 69 6.15 9.70 12.84
N TYR A 70 5.89 10.68 11.98
CA TYR A 70 5.66 10.45 10.56
C TYR A 70 6.97 10.04 9.88
N GLU A 71 6.96 8.92 9.19
CA GLU A 71 8.14 8.35 8.52
C GLU A 71 8.17 8.67 7.02
N GLY A 72 7.00 8.89 6.43
CA GLY A 72 6.85 9.27 5.03
C GLY A 72 5.58 8.75 4.38
N LEU A 73 5.41 9.14 3.12
CA LEU A 73 4.37 8.68 2.22
C LEU A 73 4.86 7.49 1.41
N SER A 74 4.04 6.47 1.25
CA SER A 74 4.24 5.40 0.28
C SER A 74 3.09 5.37 -0.74
N VAL A 75 3.43 5.34 -2.02
CA VAL A 75 2.47 5.23 -3.13
C VAL A 75 2.58 3.82 -3.69
N PHE A 76 1.45 3.13 -3.83
CA PHE A 76 1.45 1.75 -4.27
C PHE A 76 0.31 1.45 -5.25
N GLY A 77 0.44 0.33 -5.94
CA GLY A 77 -0.57 -0.20 -6.83
C GLY A 77 -1.18 -1.49 -6.28
N ALA A 78 -2.45 -1.68 -6.59
CA ALA A 78 -3.12 -2.95 -6.40
C ALA A 78 -3.70 -3.42 -7.73
N GLU A 79 -3.60 -4.74 -7.99
CA GLU A 79 -4.24 -5.36 -9.16
C GLU A 79 -5.76 -5.29 -9.04
N LYS A 80 -6.49 -5.56 -10.16
CA LYS A 80 -7.97 -5.54 -10.23
C LYS A 80 -8.68 -6.37 -9.14
N LYS A 81 -7.98 -7.34 -8.52
CA LYS A 81 -8.51 -8.16 -7.42
C LYS A 81 -8.03 -7.71 -6.03
N GLY A 82 -7.42 -6.53 -5.91
CA GLY A 82 -6.92 -5.99 -4.65
C GLY A 82 -5.57 -6.57 -4.19
N ALA A 83 -4.92 -7.43 -5.00
CA ALA A 83 -3.59 -7.93 -4.67
C ALA A 83 -2.55 -6.81 -4.84
N TYR A 84 -1.68 -6.66 -3.86
CA TYR A 84 -0.55 -5.74 -3.91
C TYR A 84 0.34 -6.03 -5.13
N SER A 85 0.63 -5.02 -5.94
CA SER A 85 1.46 -5.13 -7.14
C SER A 85 2.85 -4.49 -6.98
N GLY A 86 3.01 -3.55 -6.08
CA GLY A 86 4.28 -2.88 -5.84
C GLY A 86 4.13 -1.45 -5.32
N ASN A 87 5.28 -0.84 -5.01
CA ASN A 87 5.39 0.56 -4.58
C ASN A 87 6.24 1.37 -5.57
N VAL A 88 5.88 2.64 -5.70
CA VAL A 88 6.73 3.64 -6.35
C VAL A 88 7.92 3.96 -5.43
N LEU A 89 9.11 4.05 -6.00
CA LEU A 89 10.35 4.43 -5.32
C LEU A 89 10.76 5.84 -5.74
N GLY A 90 11.25 6.62 -4.78
CA GLY A 90 11.73 7.98 -5.02
C GLY A 90 11.84 8.79 -3.74
N GLU A 91 12.29 10.03 -3.90
CA GLU A 91 12.33 10.99 -2.79
C GLU A 91 10.91 11.40 -2.36
N GLN A 92 10.72 11.78 -1.10
CA GLN A 92 9.42 12.17 -0.58
C GLN A 92 8.82 13.37 -1.31
N THR A 93 9.63 14.34 -1.70
CA THR A 93 9.21 15.49 -2.51
C THR A 93 8.56 15.07 -3.82
N TYR A 94 9.09 14.03 -4.46
CA TYR A 94 8.50 13.45 -5.67
C TYR A 94 7.20 12.69 -5.37
N LEU A 95 7.19 11.82 -4.36
CA LEU A 95 6.01 11.03 -4.01
C LEU A 95 4.84 11.89 -3.54
N GLU A 96 5.12 12.98 -2.83
CA GLU A 96 4.12 13.92 -2.32
C GLU A 96 3.68 14.96 -3.35
N SER A 97 4.38 15.14 -4.48
CA SER A 97 4.11 16.22 -5.46
C SER A 97 2.66 16.26 -5.94
N PHE A 98 2.11 15.11 -6.32
CA PHE A 98 0.71 14.99 -6.72
C PHE A 98 -0.26 15.46 -5.62
N PHE A 99 0.01 15.12 -4.37
CA PHE A 99 -0.86 15.46 -3.23
C PHE A 99 -0.78 16.95 -2.90
N VAL A 100 0.42 17.52 -2.93
CA VAL A 100 0.63 18.95 -2.72
C VAL A 100 -0.05 19.76 -3.82
N GLU A 101 0.09 19.36 -5.08
CA GLU A 101 -0.52 20.02 -6.22
C GLU A 101 -2.06 20.02 -6.18
N ASN A 102 -2.68 18.87 -5.82
CA ASN A 102 -4.13 18.71 -5.88
C ASN A 102 -4.85 19.06 -4.58
N PHE A 103 -4.17 19.04 -3.43
CA PHE A 103 -4.80 19.23 -2.12
C PHE A 103 -4.20 20.38 -1.30
N GLY A 104 -3.00 20.86 -1.64
CA GLY A 104 -2.33 21.97 -0.94
C GLY A 104 -2.23 21.74 0.58
N ASP A 105 -2.59 22.77 1.35
CA ASP A 105 -2.55 22.74 2.82
C ASP A 105 -3.44 21.65 3.45
N LYS A 106 -4.50 21.22 2.75
CA LYS A 106 -5.36 20.13 3.23
C LYS A 106 -4.61 18.80 3.36
N PHE A 107 -3.61 18.59 2.51
CA PHE A 107 -2.78 17.38 2.63
C PHE A 107 -1.89 17.43 3.88
N GLN A 108 -1.33 18.59 4.21
CA GLN A 108 -0.56 18.76 5.45
C GLN A 108 -1.46 18.60 6.70
N GLN A 109 -2.64 19.22 6.69
CA GLN A 109 -3.64 19.04 7.75
C GLN A 109 -4.08 17.58 7.93
N LEU A 110 -4.18 16.84 6.82
CA LEU A 110 -4.48 15.39 6.88
C LEU A 110 -3.37 14.62 7.59
N LYS A 111 -2.08 14.89 7.29
CA LYS A 111 -0.94 14.25 7.98
C LYS A 111 -1.01 14.49 9.48
N GLU A 112 -1.26 15.72 9.90
CA GLU A 112 -1.36 16.12 11.31
C GLU A 112 -2.55 15.45 12.00
N THR A 113 -3.72 15.46 11.36
CA THR A 113 -4.94 14.85 11.88
C THR A 113 -4.80 13.34 12.05
N VAL A 114 -4.22 12.67 11.06
CA VAL A 114 -3.99 11.22 11.11
C VAL A 114 -2.95 10.88 12.18
N GLY A 115 -1.84 11.63 12.23
CA GLY A 115 -0.80 11.45 13.25
C GLY A 115 -1.37 11.61 14.66
N GLU A 116 -2.21 12.62 14.88
CA GLU A 116 -2.85 12.85 16.18
C GLU A 116 -3.84 11.74 16.53
N ALA A 117 -4.65 11.27 15.58
CA ALA A 117 -5.57 10.15 15.79
C ALA A 117 -4.82 8.86 16.17
N ILE A 118 -3.72 8.56 15.47
CA ILE A 118 -2.83 7.43 15.78
C ILE A 118 -2.23 7.59 17.18
N ARG A 119 -1.78 8.78 17.55
CA ARG A 119 -1.21 9.08 18.87
C ARG A 119 -2.22 8.81 19.99
N GLN A 120 -3.45 9.28 19.82
CA GLN A 120 -4.52 9.11 20.81
C GLN A 120 -4.93 7.64 21.00
N ILE A 121 -4.98 6.88 19.89
CA ILE A 121 -5.49 5.50 19.94
C ILE A 121 -4.38 4.51 20.30
N TYR A 122 -3.18 4.67 19.72
CA TYR A 122 -2.13 3.66 19.76
C TYR A 122 -0.85 4.12 20.46
N GLY A 123 -0.65 5.43 20.72
CA GLY A 123 0.61 5.98 21.16
C GLY A 123 1.15 5.38 22.46
N ASN A 124 0.26 5.00 23.40
CA ASN A 124 0.65 4.41 24.70
C ASN A 124 0.49 2.88 24.76
N ILE A 125 0.03 2.22 23.69
CA ILE A 125 -0.30 0.79 23.72
C ILE A 125 0.40 -0.01 22.62
N TYR A 126 1.09 0.67 21.70
CA TYR A 126 1.78 0.03 20.59
C TYR A 126 3.17 0.62 20.41
N THR A 127 4.18 -0.23 20.28
CA THR A 127 5.55 0.16 19.91
C THR A 127 5.92 -0.50 18.59
N GLY A 128 6.30 0.30 17.60
CA GLY A 128 6.71 -0.19 16.29
C GLY A 128 6.22 0.65 15.13
N TYR A 129 6.47 0.15 13.93
CA TYR A 129 6.00 0.78 12.71
C TYR A 129 4.55 0.43 12.43
N LEU A 130 3.82 1.38 11.85
CA LEU A 130 2.45 1.19 11.39
C LEU A 130 2.21 2.03 10.14
N GLY A 131 1.32 1.55 9.27
CA GLY A 131 0.87 2.26 8.07
C GLY A 131 -0.63 2.49 8.09
N VAL A 132 -1.08 3.64 7.60
CA VAL A 132 -2.50 3.94 7.37
C VAL A 132 -2.74 3.97 5.89
N ASP A 133 -3.41 2.93 5.37
CA ASP A 133 -3.77 2.84 3.96
C ASP A 133 -4.91 3.80 3.64
N MET A 134 -4.77 4.51 2.55
CA MET A 134 -5.65 5.58 2.09
C MET A 134 -5.89 5.44 0.58
N LEU A 135 -6.86 6.18 0.10
CA LEU A 135 -7.28 6.13 -1.29
C LEU A 135 -7.55 7.54 -1.82
N VAL A 136 -6.92 7.89 -2.94
CA VAL A 136 -7.38 9.00 -3.79
C VAL A 136 -8.42 8.47 -4.76
N TYR A 137 -9.53 9.18 -4.88
CA TYR A 137 -10.61 8.85 -5.81
C TYR A 137 -11.16 10.08 -6.50
N ARG A 138 -11.84 9.88 -7.65
CA ARG A 138 -12.60 10.95 -8.30
C ARG A 138 -14.00 11.03 -7.69
N ASN A 139 -14.35 12.18 -7.20
CA ASN A 139 -15.70 12.44 -6.72
C ASN A 139 -16.66 12.54 -7.93
N LYS A 140 -17.61 11.63 -8.02
CA LYS A 140 -18.57 11.57 -9.15
C LYS A 140 -19.45 12.80 -9.28
N ALA A 141 -19.63 13.57 -8.19
CA ALA A 141 -20.52 14.75 -8.19
C ALA A 141 -19.87 15.97 -8.88
N ASN A 142 -18.55 16.15 -8.75
CA ASN A 142 -17.86 17.34 -9.27
C ASN A 142 -16.61 17.00 -10.11
N GLY A 143 -16.22 15.73 -10.22
CA GLY A 143 -15.04 15.28 -10.96
C GLY A 143 -13.70 15.56 -10.28
N GLU A 144 -13.70 16.20 -9.10
CA GLU A 144 -12.47 16.54 -8.37
C GLU A 144 -11.88 15.33 -7.65
N PHE A 145 -10.58 15.42 -7.36
CA PHE A 145 -9.93 14.45 -6.49
C PHE A 145 -10.33 14.65 -5.04
N ALA A 146 -10.54 13.53 -4.36
CA ALA A 146 -10.80 13.48 -2.93
C ALA A 146 -10.00 12.33 -2.30
N ILE A 147 -9.75 12.42 -1.00
CA ILE A 147 -9.03 11.40 -0.24
C ILE A 147 -9.99 10.68 0.70
N HIS A 148 -10.00 9.35 0.65
CA HIS A 148 -10.53 8.52 1.74
C HIS A 148 -9.41 8.33 2.77
N PRO A 149 -9.52 8.92 3.97
CA PRO A 149 -8.38 9.14 4.86
C PRO A 149 -7.96 7.91 5.67
N CYS A 150 -8.72 6.83 5.64
CA CYS A 150 -8.39 5.59 6.35
C CYS A 150 -9.19 4.42 5.78
N ILE A 151 -8.52 3.56 5.03
CA ILE A 151 -9.06 2.27 4.58
C ILE A 151 -8.72 1.20 5.61
N GLU A 152 -7.45 1.15 6.04
CA GLU A 152 -6.93 0.16 6.97
C GLU A 152 -5.77 0.73 7.77
N VAL A 153 -5.65 0.31 9.05
CA VAL A 153 -4.47 0.56 9.87
C VAL A 153 -3.68 -0.73 10.02
N ASN A 154 -2.49 -0.75 9.46
CA ASN A 154 -1.57 -1.88 9.45
C ASN A 154 -0.54 -1.74 10.57
N MET A 155 -0.78 -2.37 11.73
CA MET A 155 0.12 -2.31 12.90
C MET A 155 1.27 -3.30 12.76
N ARG A 156 2.15 -3.04 11.80
CA ARG A 156 3.31 -3.88 11.44
C ARG A 156 4.25 -3.10 10.52
N TYR A 157 5.43 -3.67 10.28
CA TYR A 157 6.29 -3.20 9.19
C TYR A 157 5.60 -3.49 7.85
N THR A 158 5.22 -2.45 7.11
CA THR A 158 4.47 -2.54 5.85
C THR A 158 5.40 -2.67 4.64
N MET A 159 4.85 -3.05 3.48
CA MET A 159 5.61 -2.99 2.22
C MET A 159 5.90 -1.55 1.80
N GLY A 160 5.03 -0.61 2.17
CA GLY A 160 5.27 0.82 2.00
C GLY A 160 6.49 1.30 2.78
N MET A 161 6.65 0.85 4.04
CA MET A 161 7.84 1.14 4.84
C MET A 161 9.10 0.51 4.25
N VAL A 162 9.02 -0.70 3.68
CA VAL A 162 10.14 -1.31 2.96
C VAL A 162 10.57 -0.43 1.78
N ALA A 163 9.63 -0.02 0.93
CA ALA A 163 9.88 0.84 -0.22
C ALA A 163 10.47 2.20 0.18
N LEU A 164 9.92 2.80 1.25
CA LEU A 164 10.42 4.06 1.82
C LEU A 164 11.89 3.92 2.26
N ARG A 165 12.24 2.85 2.98
CA ARG A 165 13.62 2.61 3.43
C ARG A 165 14.57 2.30 2.27
N ILE A 166 14.10 1.59 1.24
CA ILE A 166 14.87 1.37 0.01
C ILE A 166 15.18 2.71 -0.64
N SER A 167 14.17 3.56 -0.83
CA SER A 167 14.34 4.89 -1.43
C SER A 167 15.35 5.74 -0.65
N GLN A 168 15.20 5.84 0.67
CA GLN A 168 16.04 6.68 1.52
C GLN A 168 17.49 6.20 1.61
N LYS A 169 17.72 4.88 1.69
CA LYS A 169 19.05 4.32 1.97
C LYS A 169 19.84 3.98 0.73
N TYR A 170 19.18 3.49 -0.31
CA TYR A 170 19.85 2.82 -1.42
C TYR A 170 19.73 3.54 -2.76
N LEU A 171 18.73 4.40 -2.98
CA LEU A 171 18.63 5.15 -4.22
C LEU A 171 19.56 6.36 -4.23
N ALA A 172 20.13 6.66 -5.38
CA ALA A 172 20.83 7.90 -5.63
C ALA A 172 19.85 9.09 -5.60
N PRO A 173 20.30 10.32 -5.31
CA PRO A 173 19.45 11.51 -5.39
C PRO A 173 18.74 11.62 -6.74
N ASN A 174 17.45 11.97 -6.71
CA ASN A 174 16.56 12.08 -7.87
C ASN A 174 16.28 10.76 -8.62
N ALA A 175 16.88 9.63 -8.23
CA ALA A 175 16.54 8.33 -8.82
C ALA A 175 15.10 7.94 -8.46
N ARG A 176 14.41 7.35 -9.43
CA ARG A 176 13.01 6.92 -9.34
C ARG A 176 12.89 5.48 -9.83
N GLY A 177 11.88 4.79 -9.38
CA GLY A 177 11.68 3.41 -9.82
C GLY A 177 10.46 2.77 -9.19
N ASP A 178 10.40 1.46 -9.35
CA ASP A 178 9.34 0.61 -8.80
C ASP A 178 9.95 -0.52 -7.97
N MET A 179 9.34 -0.80 -6.84
CA MET A 179 9.49 -2.07 -6.12
C MET A 179 8.31 -2.96 -6.46
N ARG A 180 8.57 -4.17 -6.93
CA ARG A 180 7.50 -5.08 -7.38
C ARG A 180 7.63 -6.45 -6.76
N ILE A 181 6.47 -7.09 -6.53
CA ILE A 181 6.35 -8.50 -6.22
C ILE A 181 5.50 -9.12 -7.33
N THR A 182 6.06 -10.11 -8.02
CA THR A 182 5.37 -10.80 -9.13
C THR A 182 5.29 -12.29 -8.87
N TYR A 183 4.23 -12.89 -9.38
CA TYR A 183 3.99 -14.34 -9.34
C TYR A 183 3.91 -14.90 -10.74
N THR A 184 4.54 -16.05 -10.96
CA THR A 184 4.43 -16.83 -12.18
C THR A 184 4.03 -18.26 -11.83
N SER A 185 3.08 -18.83 -12.58
CA SER A 185 2.63 -20.21 -12.37
C SER A 185 3.48 -21.24 -13.14
N LYS A 186 4.11 -20.82 -14.24
CA LYS A 186 4.91 -21.69 -15.11
C LYS A 186 6.30 -21.91 -14.51
N PRO A 187 6.77 -23.16 -14.40
CA PRO A 187 8.13 -23.46 -13.97
C PRO A 187 9.16 -22.77 -14.87
N GLY A 188 10.19 -22.19 -14.28
CA GLY A 188 11.29 -21.53 -15.00
C GLY A 188 11.03 -20.10 -15.47
N GLU A 189 9.77 -19.69 -15.63
CA GLU A 189 9.39 -18.37 -16.17
C GLU A 189 9.94 -17.21 -15.30
N ALA A 190 9.89 -17.34 -13.99
CA ALA A 190 10.45 -16.32 -13.09
C ALA A 190 11.96 -16.16 -13.29
N TYR A 191 12.66 -17.27 -13.50
CA TYR A 191 14.10 -17.27 -13.74
C TYR A 191 14.45 -16.65 -15.10
N GLU A 192 13.72 -17.00 -16.15
CA GLU A 192 13.90 -16.42 -17.49
C GLU A 192 13.70 -14.91 -17.48
N GLN A 193 12.60 -14.45 -16.85
CA GLN A 193 12.34 -13.03 -16.67
C GLN A 193 13.41 -12.33 -15.85
N HIS A 194 13.94 -12.96 -14.79
CA HIS A 194 15.07 -12.43 -14.02
C HIS A 194 16.32 -12.25 -14.88
N CYS A 195 16.69 -13.27 -15.65
CA CYS A 195 17.84 -13.21 -16.54
C CYS A 195 17.68 -12.11 -17.62
N PHE A 196 16.48 -12.03 -18.20
CA PHE A 196 16.15 -10.97 -19.16
C PHE A 196 16.29 -9.58 -18.54
N MET A 197 15.66 -9.33 -17.38
CA MET A 197 15.70 -8.04 -16.70
C MET A 197 17.12 -7.62 -16.34
N LYS A 198 17.93 -8.55 -15.83
CA LYS A 198 19.33 -8.30 -15.50
C LYS A 198 20.17 -7.88 -16.72
N LYS A 199 19.86 -8.44 -17.90
CA LYS A 199 20.54 -8.09 -19.15
C LYS A 199 20.01 -6.79 -19.76
N ALA A 200 18.70 -6.58 -19.74
CA ALA A 200 18.04 -5.42 -20.35
C ALA A 200 18.23 -4.13 -19.54
N TYR A 201 18.37 -4.27 -18.21
CA TYR A 201 18.50 -3.14 -17.28
C TYR A 201 19.70 -3.37 -16.36
N PRO A 202 20.94 -3.21 -16.88
CA PRO A 202 22.15 -3.38 -16.08
C PRO A 202 22.14 -2.40 -14.90
N LEU A 203 22.60 -2.92 -13.74
CA LEU A 203 22.66 -2.11 -12.51
C LEU A 203 23.78 -1.09 -12.61
N GLU A 204 23.45 0.18 -12.46
CA GLU A 204 24.39 1.28 -12.32
C GLU A 204 24.36 1.86 -10.92
N MET A 205 25.57 2.01 -10.33
CA MET A 205 25.77 2.58 -9.01
C MET A 205 26.47 3.93 -9.10
N LYS A 206 26.07 4.88 -8.26
CA LYS A 206 26.76 6.15 -8.06
C LYS A 206 26.93 6.41 -6.57
N ASP A 207 28.15 6.65 -6.13
CA ASP A 207 28.51 6.92 -4.72
C ASP A 207 27.92 5.88 -3.73
N GLY A 208 27.96 4.59 -4.11
CA GLY A 208 27.43 3.49 -3.33
C GLY A 208 25.90 3.35 -3.33
N LYS A 209 25.21 4.16 -4.15
CA LYS A 209 23.75 4.15 -4.28
C LYS A 209 23.32 3.75 -5.69
N ILE A 210 22.13 3.18 -5.80
CA ILE A 210 21.54 2.74 -7.06
C ILE A 210 21.10 3.97 -7.84
N LYS A 211 21.69 4.17 -9.02
CA LYS A 211 21.32 5.22 -9.95
C LYS A 211 20.22 4.77 -10.89
N GLU A 212 20.41 3.60 -11.51
CA GLU A 212 19.44 2.98 -12.41
C GLU A 212 19.66 1.47 -12.52
N GLY A 213 18.71 0.76 -13.10
CA GLY A 213 18.80 -0.66 -13.42
C GLY A 213 17.98 -1.55 -12.52
N TYR A 214 18.11 -2.85 -12.78
CA TYR A 214 17.37 -3.92 -12.10
C TYR A 214 18.18 -4.57 -11.00
N ILE A 215 17.55 -4.76 -9.84
CA ILE A 215 18.12 -5.57 -8.76
C ILE A 215 17.04 -6.48 -8.16
N SER A 216 17.35 -7.79 -8.05
CA SER A 216 16.50 -8.74 -7.35
C SER A 216 16.68 -8.60 -5.85
N LEU A 217 15.58 -8.58 -5.10
CA LEU A 217 15.57 -8.52 -3.64
C LEU A 217 15.55 -9.90 -2.99
N CYS A 218 15.47 -10.96 -3.79
CA CYS A 218 15.52 -12.35 -3.34
C CYS A 218 16.28 -13.21 -4.36
N PRO A 219 16.83 -14.37 -3.95
CA PRO A 219 17.37 -15.35 -4.88
C PRO A 219 16.30 -15.82 -5.87
N VAL A 220 16.68 -16.00 -7.14
CA VAL A 220 15.78 -16.50 -8.19
C VAL A 220 16.40 -17.72 -8.84
N THR A 221 15.70 -18.86 -8.76
CA THR A 221 16.06 -20.13 -9.33
C THR A 221 14.99 -20.59 -10.33
N LYS A 222 15.19 -21.73 -10.98
CA LYS A 222 14.18 -22.30 -11.90
C LYS A 222 12.89 -22.74 -11.20
N GLU A 223 12.94 -22.98 -9.90
CA GLU A 223 11.81 -23.38 -9.05
C GLU A 223 11.05 -22.18 -8.47
N THR A 224 11.62 -20.97 -8.61
CA THR A 224 11.03 -19.73 -8.07
C THR A 224 9.73 -19.42 -8.77
N LYS A 225 8.69 -19.12 -7.97
CA LYS A 225 7.38 -18.66 -8.44
C LYS A 225 7.10 -17.19 -8.10
N TYR A 226 7.64 -16.72 -6.98
CA TYR A 226 7.51 -15.32 -6.53
C TYR A 226 8.85 -14.61 -6.64
N ARG A 227 8.85 -13.43 -7.23
CA ARG A 227 10.02 -12.55 -7.28
C ARG A 227 9.70 -11.22 -6.61
N ALA A 228 10.63 -10.75 -5.79
CA ALA A 228 10.65 -9.37 -5.32
C ALA A 228 11.86 -8.68 -5.94
N TYR A 229 11.66 -7.52 -6.55
CA TYR A 229 12.72 -6.76 -7.22
C TYR A 229 12.44 -5.27 -7.23
N ILE A 230 13.47 -4.50 -7.49
CA ILE A 230 13.37 -3.08 -7.84
C ILE A 230 13.86 -2.85 -9.26
N LEU A 231 13.26 -1.88 -9.93
CA LEU A 231 13.70 -1.36 -11.21
C LEU A 231 13.77 0.17 -11.07
N VAL A 232 14.97 0.71 -11.24
CA VAL A 232 15.26 2.15 -11.11
C VAL A 232 15.57 2.70 -12.49
N PHE A 233 15.02 3.88 -12.84
CA PHE A 233 15.14 4.55 -14.14
C PHE A 233 15.23 6.07 -13.99
#